data_efc2c7b5befdc3699a00d3dc87ec7ec6
#
_entry.id   efc2c7b5befdc3699a00d3dc87ec7ec6
#
_cell.length_a   1.000
_cell.length_b   1.000
_cell.length_c   1.000
_cell.angle_alpha   90.00
_cell.angle_beta   90.00
_cell.angle_gamma   90.00
#
_symmetry.space_group_name_H-M   'P 1'
#
loop_
_entity.id
_entity.type
_entity.pdbx_description
1 polymer ?
#
loop_
_entity_poly.entity_id
_entity_poly.type
_entity_poly.pdbx_seq_one_letter_code
_entity_poly.pdbx_strand_id
1 'polypeptide(L)'
;MLVCGVRVLTLVVVFTSITNAADGDGARHKTDPKFLCSQCPKEGVDVAQLHRNADRLYREFKAKEAAEELLKILSWDAENFEALVKLSRAHIDLGDMIPESVPGWQEKRMNEYRSAEDYARKAVAVNPGSTWGHFYVAASLGNIAVISPVARQIELAGAIRDAIEKSISLDARNGFAYHAYGVWHRKMAEIGKMSRIVASVVYGRSLPAGSMEQSVEYLKKAITLNPTVIVSRLELARTYIAMEDWPAARSLLSSIRELPVQFSDDATHKQKAGELLEEINHR
;
A
#
# COMPACT_ATOMS: atom_id res chain seq x y z
N MET A 1 -22.51 25.52 -23.44
CA MET A 1 -22.08 24.13 -23.22
C MET A 1 -20.76 24.18 -22.47
N LEU A 2 -20.84 24.21 -21.14
CA LEU A 2 -19.64 24.11 -20.27
C LEU A 2 -19.44 22.63 -19.93
N VAL A 3 -18.44 22.03 -20.54
CA VAL A 3 -17.97 20.71 -20.14
C VAL A 3 -17.12 20.93 -18.89
N CYS A 4 -17.76 20.76 -17.72
CA CYS A 4 -17.09 20.75 -16.44
C CYS A 4 -16.28 19.45 -16.36
N GLY A 5 -14.99 19.53 -16.67
CA GLY A 5 -14.06 18.41 -16.52
C GLY A 5 -13.91 18.07 -15.04
N VAL A 6 -14.66 17.09 -14.57
CA VAL A 6 -14.41 16.45 -13.29
C VAL A 6 -13.07 15.73 -13.43
N ARG A 7 -11.99 16.37 -12.94
CA ARG A 7 -10.70 15.69 -12.79
C ARG A 7 -10.90 14.55 -11.81
N VAL A 8 -10.92 13.34 -12.36
CA VAL A 8 -11.06 12.09 -11.65
C VAL A 8 -9.91 11.96 -10.65
N LEU A 9 -10.30 11.69 -9.43
CA LEU A 9 -9.45 11.50 -8.27
C LEU A 9 -8.50 10.31 -8.53
N THR A 10 -7.26 10.58 -8.85
CA THR A 10 -6.25 9.52 -8.94
C THR A 10 -5.74 9.26 -7.53
N LEU A 11 -6.21 8.19 -6.90
CA LEU A 11 -5.74 7.71 -5.61
C LEU A 11 -4.43 6.95 -5.85
N VAL A 12 -3.33 7.66 -6.07
CA VAL A 12 -2.02 7.01 -6.14
C VAL A 12 -1.62 6.66 -4.71
N VAL A 13 -2.01 5.48 -4.27
CA VAL A 13 -1.42 4.84 -3.10
C VAL A 13 -0.22 4.08 -3.62
N VAL A 14 0.90 4.77 -3.77
CA VAL A 14 2.15 4.13 -4.13
C VAL A 14 2.69 3.52 -2.86
N PHE A 15 2.67 2.19 -2.81
CA PHE A 15 3.15 1.43 -1.68
C PHE A 15 4.53 0.88 -1.96
N THR A 16 5.40 1.21 -1.10
CA THR A 16 6.80 0.82 -1.14
C THR A 16 7.10 -0.24 -0.08
N SER A 17 8.03 -1.01 -0.39
CA SER A 17 8.42 -2.28 0.20
C SER A 17 9.04 -2.19 1.61
N ILE A 18 8.81 -3.21 2.42
CA ILE A 18 9.33 -3.33 3.77
C ILE A 18 10.43 -4.38 3.82
N THR A 19 11.57 -4.00 4.36
CA THR A 19 12.50 -4.97 4.94
C THR A 19 12.09 -5.29 6.38
N ASN A 20 11.91 -6.56 6.69
CA ASN A 20 11.60 -7.05 8.03
C ASN A 20 12.63 -6.58 9.05
N ALA A 21 12.16 -5.86 10.07
CA ALA A 21 12.67 -5.98 11.41
C ALA A 21 11.62 -6.75 12.22
N ALA A 22 11.62 -8.06 12.11
CA ALA A 22 10.90 -8.94 13.01
C ALA A 22 11.95 -9.54 13.94
N ASP A 23 12.31 -8.80 14.99
CA ASP A 23 12.93 -9.39 16.16
C ASP A 23 11.84 -9.88 17.10
N GLY A 24 12.07 -11.13 17.54
CA GLY A 24 11.12 -11.98 18.17
C GLY A 24 10.60 -11.53 19.52
N ASP A 25 9.43 -12.03 19.81
CA ASP A 25 9.15 -12.43 21.20
C ASP A 25 8.40 -13.76 21.18
N GLY A 26 9.07 -14.77 21.71
CA GLY A 26 8.64 -16.17 21.68
C GLY A 26 7.62 -16.45 22.77
N ALA A 27 6.37 -16.50 22.43
CA ALA A 27 5.39 -17.22 23.22
C ALA A 27 5.36 -18.69 22.76
N ARG A 28 6.03 -19.56 23.53
CA ARG A 28 5.95 -21.02 23.36
C ARG A 28 4.55 -21.51 23.70
N HIS A 29 3.70 -21.67 22.70
CA HIS A 29 2.56 -22.55 22.80
C HIS A 29 3.03 -24.00 22.60
N LYS A 30 2.90 -24.81 23.66
CA LYS A 30 3.06 -26.26 23.57
C LYS A 30 1.91 -26.80 22.73
N THR A 31 2.22 -27.15 21.48
CA THR A 31 1.32 -27.90 20.62
C THR A 31 1.45 -29.39 20.89
N ASP A 32 0.32 -30.04 21.16
CA ASP A 32 0.15 -31.46 21.33
C ASP A 32 0.61 -32.26 20.10
N PRO A 33 1.37 -33.35 20.18
CA PRO A 33 2.01 -34.01 19.03
C PRO A 33 1.08 -34.98 18.28
N LYS A 34 -0.20 -34.69 18.10
CA LYS A 34 -1.15 -35.64 17.46
C LYS A 34 -1.93 -35.10 16.24
N PHE A 35 -1.56 -33.98 15.67
CA PHE A 35 -2.02 -33.64 14.31
C PHE A 35 -0.90 -33.99 13.32
N LEU A 36 -0.88 -35.24 12.86
CA LEU A 36 -0.13 -35.68 11.69
C LEU A 36 -0.69 -34.89 10.47
N CYS A 37 0.01 -33.87 10.07
CA CYS A 37 -0.20 -33.18 8.79
C CYS A 37 0.06 -34.22 7.68
N SER A 38 -0.99 -34.54 6.90
CA SER A 38 -0.90 -35.48 5.76
C SER A 38 -0.12 -34.92 4.56
N GLN A 39 0.53 -33.76 4.69
CA GLN A 39 1.36 -33.12 3.67
C GLN A 39 2.66 -32.61 4.28
N CYS A 40 3.45 -33.49 4.87
CA CYS A 40 4.84 -33.15 5.16
C CYS A 40 5.59 -32.85 3.85
N PRO A 41 6.49 -31.83 3.82
CA PRO A 41 7.34 -31.56 2.67
C PRO A 41 8.04 -32.83 2.25
N LYS A 42 8.03 -33.17 0.95
CA LYS A 42 8.91 -34.23 0.44
C LYS A 42 10.33 -33.85 0.81
N GLU A 43 11.12 -34.83 1.31
CA GLU A 43 12.52 -34.64 1.72
C GLU A 43 13.25 -33.75 0.71
N GLY A 44 13.76 -32.61 1.17
CA GLY A 44 14.67 -31.76 0.40
C GLY A 44 14.25 -30.29 0.15
N VAL A 45 13.03 -29.85 0.49
CA VAL A 45 12.66 -28.42 0.29
C VAL A 45 12.92 -27.60 1.55
N ASP A 46 13.92 -26.73 1.51
CA ASP A 46 14.17 -25.75 2.57
C ASP A 46 13.29 -24.50 2.36
N VAL A 47 12.11 -24.48 2.98
CA VAL A 47 11.17 -23.35 2.95
C VAL A 47 11.83 -22.06 3.46
N ALA A 48 12.69 -22.16 4.48
CA ALA A 48 13.43 -21.01 4.99
C ALA A 48 14.42 -20.46 3.94
N GLN A 49 15.03 -21.34 3.14
CA GLN A 49 15.90 -20.92 2.04
C GLN A 49 15.10 -20.22 0.93
N LEU A 50 13.90 -20.71 0.59
CA LEU A 50 13.02 -20.07 -0.38
C LEU A 50 12.62 -18.66 0.08
N HIS A 51 12.26 -18.48 1.37
CA HIS A 51 12.01 -17.15 1.94
C HIS A 51 13.24 -16.24 1.85
N ARG A 52 14.43 -16.72 2.21
CA ARG A 52 15.68 -15.95 2.08
C ARG A 52 15.97 -15.54 0.63
N ASN A 53 15.72 -16.45 -0.31
CA ASN A 53 15.88 -16.17 -1.75
C ASN A 53 14.92 -15.08 -2.21
N ALA A 54 13.63 -15.21 -1.86
CA ALA A 54 12.61 -14.21 -2.18
C ALA A 54 12.97 -12.85 -1.59
N ASP A 55 13.40 -12.79 -0.33
CA ASP A 55 13.80 -11.53 0.32
C ASP A 55 15.02 -10.89 -0.33
N ARG A 56 16.01 -11.71 -0.78
CA ARG A 56 17.18 -11.23 -1.51
C ARG A 56 16.75 -10.65 -2.87
N LEU A 57 15.97 -11.40 -3.65
CA LEU A 57 15.46 -10.97 -4.96
C LEU A 57 14.65 -9.70 -4.85
N TYR A 58 13.86 -9.60 -3.80
CA TYR A 58 13.06 -8.41 -3.52
C TYR A 58 13.94 -7.17 -3.26
N ARG A 59 15.01 -7.30 -2.47
CA ARG A 59 15.99 -6.22 -2.26
C ARG A 59 16.76 -5.84 -3.54
N GLU A 60 16.85 -6.75 -4.50
CA GLU A 60 17.40 -6.51 -5.83
C GLU A 60 16.39 -5.91 -6.82
N PHE A 61 15.19 -5.53 -6.36
CA PHE A 61 14.06 -5.04 -7.15
C PHE A 61 13.56 -6.02 -8.22
N LYS A 62 13.69 -7.33 -7.96
CA LYS A 62 13.24 -8.44 -8.81
C LYS A 62 11.94 -9.04 -8.27
N ALA A 63 10.87 -8.23 -8.29
CA ALA A 63 9.58 -8.61 -7.68
C ALA A 63 8.98 -9.87 -8.32
N LYS A 64 9.16 -10.05 -9.63
CA LYS A 64 8.65 -11.22 -10.36
C LYS A 64 9.33 -12.50 -9.90
N GLU A 65 10.65 -12.52 -9.89
CA GLU A 65 11.43 -13.68 -9.46
C GLU A 65 11.21 -13.98 -7.97
N ALA A 66 11.03 -12.94 -7.16
CA ALA A 66 10.66 -13.11 -5.75
C ALA A 66 9.28 -13.78 -5.61
N ALA A 67 8.29 -13.38 -6.41
CA ALA A 67 6.97 -14.02 -6.43
C ALA A 67 7.06 -15.49 -6.85
N GLU A 68 7.89 -15.83 -7.83
CA GLU A 68 8.10 -17.22 -8.28
C GLU A 68 8.66 -18.11 -7.15
N GLU A 69 9.62 -17.60 -6.34
CA GLU A 69 10.12 -18.33 -5.16
C GLU A 69 9.03 -18.52 -4.09
N LEU A 70 8.22 -17.50 -3.85
CA LEU A 70 7.12 -17.57 -2.89
C LEU A 70 6.00 -18.53 -3.33
N LEU A 71 5.71 -18.59 -4.63
CA LEU A 71 4.73 -19.55 -5.19
C LEU A 71 5.18 -21.01 -4.99
N LYS A 72 6.50 -21.29 -5.02
CA LYS A 72 7.02 -22.61 -4.66
C LYS A 72 6.65 -22.96 -3.21
N ILE A 73 6.75 -22.01 -2.28
CA ILE A 73 6.35 -22.23 -0.88
C ILE A 73 4.87 -22.59 -0.82
N LEU A 74 4.00 -21.82 -1.48
CA LEU A 74 2.55 -22.08 -1.47
C LEU A 74 2.16 -23.40 -2.15
N SER A 75 2.99 -23.94 -3.04
CA SER A 75 2.76 -25.27 -3.62
C SER A 75 2.92 -26.41 -2.61
N TRP A 76 3.62 -26.16 -1.50
CA TRP A 76 3.85 -27.13 -0.39
C TRP A 76 2.95 -26.82 0.82
N ASP A 77 2.79 -25.54 1.14
CA ASP A 77 2.02 -25.02 2.25
C ASP A 77 1.18 -23.85 1.77
N ALA A 78 -0.05 -24.15 1.32
CA ALA A 78 -0.98 -23.16 0.77
C ALA A 78 -1.42 -22.09 1.80
N GLU A 79 -1.23 -22.38 3.10
CA GLU A 79 -1.58 -21.49 4.21
C GLU A 79 -0.32 -20.83 4.82
N ASN A 80 0.81 -20.85 4.12
CA ASN A 80 2.00 -20.15 4.59
C ASN A 80 1.78 -18.64 4.65
N PHE A 81 1.50 -18.15 5.86
CA PHE A 81 1.14 -16.77 6.10
C PHE A 81 2.17 -15.77 5.54
N GLU A 82 3.46 -16.02 5.79
CA GLU A 82 4.53 -15.12 5.35
C GLU A 82 4.63 -15.06 3.83
N ALA A 83 4.50 -16.21 3.14
CA ALA A 83 4.47 -16.24 1.68
C ALA A 83 3.26 -15.51 1.11
N LEU A 84 2.08 -15.66 1.71
CA LEU A 84 0.86 -14.96 1.29
C LEU A 84 1.01 -13.44 1.40
N VAL A 85 1.53 -12.94 2.52
CA VAL A 85 1.79 -11.52 2.74
C VAL A 85 2.80 -10.97 1.72
N LYS A 86 3.93 -11.68 1.53
CA LYS A 86 4.98 -11.28 0.59
C LYS A 86 4.50 -11.33 -0.87
N LEU A 87 3.66 -12.29 -1.24
CA LEU A 87 3.04 -12.35 -2.58
C LEU A 87 2.09 -11.19 -2.82
N SER A 88 1.27 -10.84 -1.84
CA SER A 88 0.42 -9.64 -1.97
C SER A 88 1.24 -8.40 -2.29
N ARG A 89 2.35 -8.19 -1.56
CA ARG A 89 3.30 -7.11 -1.83
C ARG A 89 3.89 -7.19 -3.24
N ALA A 90 4.42 -8.36 -3.62
CA ALA A 90 5.06 -8.54 -4.92
C ALA A 90 4.12 -8.23 -6.08
N HIS A 91 2.85 -8.61 -5.98
CA HIS A 91 1.84 -8.31 -6.99
C HIS A 91 1.46 -6.82 -7.03
N ILE A 92 1.49 -6.09 -5.92
CA ILE A 92 1.35 -4.63 -5.93
C ILE A 92 2.50 -4.02 -6.75
N ASP A 93 3.75 -4.37 -6.43
CA ASP A 93 4.91 -3.84 -7.12
C ASP A 93 4.91 -4.20 -8.63
N LEU A 94 4.51 -5.43 -8.98
CA LEU A 94 4.37 -5.84 -10.38
C LEU A 94 3.34 -4.98 -11.13
N GLY A 95 2.23 -4.66 -10.49
CA GLY A 95 1.24 -3.74 -11.05
C GLY A 95 1.80 -2.33 -11.24
N ASP A 96 2.48 -1.80 -10.23
CA ASP A 96 3.07 -0.44 -10.26
C ASP A 96 4.17 -0.31 -11.32
N MET A 97 4.92 -1.39 -11.59
CA MET A 97 5.96 -1.43 -12.62
C MET A 97 5.41 -1.42 -14.06
N ILE A 98 4.12 -1.64 -14.31
CA ILE A 98 3.55 -1.60 -15.65
C ILE A 98 3.39 -0.15 -16.09
N PRO A 99 4.14 0.33 -17.12
CA PRO A 99 4.03 1.71 -17.57
C PRO A 99 2.69 2.00 -18.24
N GLU A 100 2.19 3.22 -18.12
CA GLU A 100 0.94 3.66 -18.78
C GLU A 100 1.06 3.69 -20.32
N SER A 101 2.29 3.69 -20.84
CA SER A 101 2.57 3.57 -22.28
C SER A 101 2.30 2.17 -22.86
N VAL A 102 2.15 1.15 -22.00
CA VAL A 102 1.87 -0.22 -22.44
C VAL A 102 0.40 -0.38 -22.84
N PRO A 103 0.08 -0.86 -24.05
CA PRO A 103 -1.31 -1.12 -24.43
C PRO A 103 -2.04 -2.04 -23.43
N GLY A 104 -3.22 -1.61 -22.96
CA GLY A 104 -4.00 -2.34 -21.96
C GLY A 104 -3.42 -2.30 -20.54
N TRP A 105 -2.61 -1.31 -20.21
CA TRP A 105 -1.96 -1.18 -18.90
C TRP A 105 -2.94 -1.21 -17.73
N GLN A 106 -4.14 -0.62 -17.86
CA GLN A 106 -5.14 -0.63 -16.80
C GLN A 106 -5.61 -2.06 -16.46
N GLU A 107 -5.89 -2.86 -17.47
CA GLU A 107 -6.31 -4.26 -17.27
C GLU A 107 -5.17 -5.10 -16.67
N LYS A 108 -3.95 -4.90 -17.16
CA LYS A 108 -2.76 -5.59 -16.64
C LYS A 108 -2.51 -5.23 -15.18
N ARG A 109 -2.53 -3.94 -14.83
CA ARG A 109 -2.43 -3.49 -13.43
C ARG A 109 -3.57 -4.04 -12.58
N MET A 110 -4.80 -4.00 -13.10
CA MET A 110 -5.97 -4.51 -12.39
C MET A 110 -5.81 -6.00 -12.03
N ASN A 111 -5.25 -6.80 -12.94
CA ASN A 111 -5.03 -8.23 -12.69
C ASN A 111 -4.00 -8.45 -11.58
N GLU A 112 -2.91 -7.68 -11.59
CA GLU A 112 -1.90 -7.75 -10.52
C GLU A 112 -2.49 -7.32 -9.17
N TYR A 113 -3.21 -6.20 -9.11
CA TYR A 113 -3.80 -5.72 -7.86
C TYR A 113 -4.90 -6.64 -7.31
N ARG A 114 -5.66 -7.32 -8.17
CA ARG A 114 -6.60 -8.36 -7.75
C ARG A 114 -5.89 -9.59 -7.19
N SER A 115 -4.78 -10.00 -7.80
CA SER A 115 -3.95 -11.07 -7.24
C SER A 115 -3.40 -10.67 -5.88
N ALA A 116 -2.96 -9.43 -5.71
CA ALA A 116 -2.51 -8.88 -4.43
C ALA A 116 -3.62 -8.92 -3.37
N GLU A 117 -4.85 -8.49 -3.73
CA GLU A 117 -6.02 -8.55 -2.84
C GLU A 117 -6.32 -9.99 -2.41
N ASP A 118 -6.29 -10.92 -3.34
CA ASP A 118 -6.56 -12.34 -3.10
C ASP A 118 -5.57 -12.93 -2.09
N TYR A 119 -4.27 -12.71 -2.28
CA TYR A 119 -3.25 -13.16 -1.34
C TYR A 119 -3.37 -12.48 0.03
N ALA A 120 -3.65 -11.18 0.06
CA ALA A 120 -3.88 -10.47 1.32
C ALA A 120 -5.08 -11.02 2.10
N ARG A 121 -6.19 -11.31 1.43
CA ARG A 121 -7.38 -11.91 2.05
C ARG A 121 -7.13 -13.32 2.56
N LYS A 122 -6.36 -14.14 1.82
CA LYS A 122 -5.90 -15.45 2.29
C LYS A 122 -5.01 -15.30 3.54
N ALA A 123 -4.09 -14.34 3.55
CA ALA A 123 -3.27 -14.06 4.72
C ALA A 123 -4.12 -13.67 5.95
N VAL A 124 -5.15 -12.83 5.77
CA VAL A 124 -6.11 -12.49 6.85
C VAL A 124 -6.89 -13.72 7.32
N ALA A 125 -7.28 -14.61 6.42
CA ALA A 125 -7.98 -15.85 6.78
C ALA A 125 -7.10 -16.78 7.63
N VAL A 126 -5.81 -16.90 7.29
CA VAL A 126 -4.83 -17.69 8.04
C VAL A 126 -4.48 -17.05 9.38
N ASN A 127 -4.25 -15.73 9.40
CA ASN A 127 -3.94 -14.99 10.63
C ASN A 127 -4.70 -13.67 10.71
N PRO A 128 -5.94 -13.68 11.25
CA PRO A 128 -6.77 -12.48 11.40
C PRO A 128 -6.18 -11.43 12.37
N GLY A 129 -5.24 -11.84 13.23
CA GLY A 129 -4.55 -10.96 14.17
C GLY A 129 -3.34 -10.24 13.60
N SER A 130 -3.01 -10.46 12.33
CA SER A 130 -1.86 -9.80 11.71
C SER A 130 -2.20 -8.44 11.13
N THR A 131 -1.46 -7.42 11.55
CA THR A 131 -1.51 -6.07 10.96
C THR A 131 -1.22 -6.09 9.46
N TRP A 132 -0.28 -6.94 9.01
CA TRP A 132 0.17 -6.98 7.61
C TRP A 132 -0.89 -7.51 6.65
N GLY A 133 -1.65 -8.55 7.02
CA GLY A 133 -2.75 -9.05 6.20
C GLY A 133 -3.77 -7.94 5.92
N HIS A 134 -4.22 -7.25 6.95
CA HIS A 134 -5.17 -6.13 6.81
C HIS A 134 -4.59 -4.93 6.08
N PHE A 135 -3.31 -4.61 6.32
CA PHE A 135 -2.63 -3.56 5.58
C PHE A 135 -2.61 -3.84 4.08
N TYR A 136 -2.24 -5.06 3.66
CA TYR A 136 -2.19 -5.39 2.23
C TYR A 136 -3.57 -5.51 1.58
N VAL A 137 -4.62 -5.86 2.33
CA VAL A 137 -6.01 -5.69 1.85
C VAL A 137 -6.30 -4.22 1.53
N ALA A 138 -5.95 -3.30 2.43
CA ALA A 138 -6.15 -1.87 2.19
C ALA A 138 -5.33 -1.36 1.00
N ALA A 139 -4.07 -1.79 0.90
CA ALA A 139 -3.16 -1.39 -0.16
C ALA A 139 -3.65 -1.82 -1.55
N SER A 140 -3.99 -3.10 -1.70
CA SER A 140 -4.50 -3.63 -2.97
C SER A 140 -5.84 -2.99 -3.36
N LEU A 141 -6.77 -2.82 -2.42
CA LEU A 141 -8.03 -2.10 -2.68
C LEU A 141 -7.79 -0.62 -3.06
N GLY A 142 -6.80 0.04 -2.44
CA GLY A 142 -6.39 1.39 -2.78
C GLY A 142 -5.91 1.49 -4.23
N ASN A 143 -5.03 0.60 -4.66
CA ASN A 143 -4.51 0.55 -6.02
C ASN A 143 -5.61 0.19 -7.05
N ILE A 144 -6.50 -0.75 -6.72
CA ILE A 144 -7.69 -1.04 -7.53
C ILE A 144 -8.56 0.23 -7.69
N ALA A 145 -8.79 0.98 -6.59
CA ALA A 145 -9.60 2.18 -6.64
C ALA A 145 -9.00 3.24 -7.58
N VAL A 146 -7.67 3.41 -7.59
CA VAL A 146 -6.95 4.39 -8.44
C VAL A 146 -7.29 4.25 -9.92
N ILE A 147 -7.34 3.02 -10.42
CA ILE A 147 -7.56 2.73 -11.84
C ILE A 147 -9.01 2.35 -12.15
N SER A 148 -9.90 2.45 -11.17
CA SER A 148 -11.32 2.12 -11.31
C SER A 148 -12.18 3.33 -11.64
N PRO A 149 -13.35 3.15 -12.28
CA PRO A 149 -14.36 4.20 -12.41
C PRO A 149 -14.83 4.74 -11.05
N VAL A 150 -15.30 5.99 -11.03
CA VAL A 150 -15.71 6.72 -9.80
C VAL A 150 -16.69 5.93 -8.92
N ALA A 151 -17.67 5.25 -9.53
CA ALA A 151 -18.61 4.39 -8.80
C ALA A 151 -17.89 3.35 -7.94
N ARG A 152 -16.88 2.68 -8.50
CA ARG A 152 -16.10 1.67 -7.80
C ARG A 152 -15.20 2.28 -6.73
N GLN A 153 -14.63 3.46 -6.98
CA GLN A 153 -13.86 4.20 -5.95
C GLN A 153 -14.72 4.49 -4.71
N ILE A 154 -15.95 4.94 -4.92
CA ILE A 154 -16.93 5.21 -3.85
C ILE A 154 -17.25 3.93 -3.07
N GLU A 155 -17.45 2.82 -3.76
CA GLU A 155 -17.71 1.53 -3.12
C GLU A 155 -16.56 1.06 -2.23
N LEU A 156 -15.33 1.26 -2.68
CA LEU A 156 -14.13 0.79 -2.00
C LEU A 156 -13.70 1.68 -0.83
N ALA A 157 -14.08 2.97 -0.83
CA ALA A 157 -13.58 3.95 0.15
C ALA A 157 -13.79 3.52 1.61
N GLY A 158 -14.94 2.95 1.94
CA GLY A 158 -15.25 2.43 3.28
C GLY A 158 -14.39 1.20 3.63
N ALA A 159 -14.33 0.23 2.73
CA ALA A 159 -13.57 -1.01 2.94
C ALA A 159 -12.07 -0.75 3.11
N ILE A 160 -11.51 0.21 2.35
CA ILE A 160 -10.12 0.65 2.50
C ILE A 160 -9.89 1.21 3.90
N ARG A 161 -10.74 2.15 4.36
CA ARG A 161 -10.66 2.71 5.71
C ARG A 161 -10.69 1.63 6.78
N ASP A 162 -11.69 0.76 6.72
CA ASP A 162 -11.91 -0.26 7.73
C ASP A 162 -10.72 -1.23 7.83
N ALA A 163 -10.11 -1.59 6.71
CA ALA A 163 -8.91 -2.41 6.68
C ALA A 163 -7.68 -1.69 7.25
N ILE A 164 -7.51 -0.38 6.97
CA ILE A 164 -6.43 0.44 7.56
C ILE A 164 -6.60 0.55 9.07
N GLU A 165 -7.80 0.89 9.54
CA GLU A 165 -8.11 1.03 10.97
C GLU A 165 -7.87 -0.29 11.71
N LYS A 166 -8.27 -1.41 11.11
CA LYS A 166 -7.99 -2.74 11.66
C LYS A 166 -6.49 -3.01 11.74
N SER A 167 -5.73 -2.69 10.69
CA SER A 167 -4.27 -2.83 10.69
C SER A 167 -3.63 -2.03 11.83
N ILE A 168 -3.99 -0.75 12.00
CA ILE A 168 -3.47 0.12 13.06
C ILE A 168 -3.88 -0.41 14.45
N SER A 169 -5.10 -0.91 14.62
CA SER A 169 -5.57 -1.45 15.89
C SER A 169 -4.82 -2.69 16.34
N LEU A 170 -4.29 -3.47 15.39
CA LEU A 170 -3.51 -4.68 15.65
C LEU A 170 -2.04 -4.38 15.95
N ASP A 171 -1.46 -3.36 15.30
CA ASP A 171 -0.12 -2.88 15.62
C ASP A 171 0.00 -1.36 15.35
N ALA A 172 -0.01 -0.59 16.42
CA ALA A 172 0.16 0.87 16.39
C ALA A 172 1.57 1.32 15.96
N ARG A 173 2.50 0.41 15.67
CA ARG A 173 3.84 0.69 15.13
C ARG A 173 3.91 0.47 13.63
N ASN A 174 2.84 0.01 12.98
CA ASN A 174 2.83 -0.13 11.53
C ASN A 174 2.78 1.24 10.84
N GLY A 175 3.94 1.82 10.55
CA GLY A 175 4.06 3.13 9.88
C GLY A 175 3.44 3.16 8.48
N PHE A 176 3.37 2.04 7.79
CA PHE A 176 2.75 1.96 6.46
C PHE A 176 1.23 2.04 6.53
N ALA A 177 0.62 1.49 7.57
CA ALA A 177 -0.81 1.66 7.80
C ALA A 177 -1.16 3.15 8.08
N TYR A 178 -0.32 3.86 8.86
CA TYR A 178 -0.48 5.30 9.06
C TYR A 178 -0.27 6.10 7.76
N HIS A 179 0.71 5.72 6.94
CA HIS A 179 0.88 6.32 5.62
C HIS A 179 -0.41 6.19 4.78
N ALA A 180 -0.92 4.96 4.65
CA ALA A 180 -2.15 4.69 3.91
C ALA A 180 -3.34 5.52 4.45
N TYR A 181 -3.45 5.65 5.78
CA TYR A 181 -4.53 6.40 6.39
C TYR A 181 -4.43 7.91 6.14
N GLY A 182 -3.21 8.45 6.20
CA GLY A 182 -2.97 9.85 5.85
C GLY A 182 -3.33 10.16 4.39
N VAL A 183 -2.92 9.30 3.46
CA VAL A 183 -3.28 9.44 2.04
C VAL A 183 -4.81 9.33 1.85
N TRP A 184 -5.45 8.36 2.51
CA TRP A 184 -6.90 8.19 2.47
C TRP A 184 -7.63 9.44 2.96
N HIS A 185 -7.22 10.02 4.09
CA HIS A 185 -7.80 11.24 4.65
C HIS A 185 -7.69 12.43 3.70
N ARG A 186 -6.53 12.66 3.09
CA ARG A 186 -6.35 13.71 2.09
C ARG A 186 -7.27 13.51 0.91
N LYS A 187 -7.28 12.32 0.33
CA LYS A 187 -8.12 12.01 -0.84
C LYS A 187 -9.61 12.18 -0.54
N MET A 188 -10.06 11.79 0.63
CA MET A 188 -11.45 12.00 1.03
C MET A 188 -11.76 13.47 1.31
N ALA A 189 -10.80 14.25 1.82
CA ALA A 189 -10.97 15.70 2.04
C ALA A 189 -10.99 16.49 0.73
N GLU A 190 -10.22 16.07 -0.27
CA GLU A 190 -10.20 16.68 -1.61
C GLU A 190 -11.56 16.58 -2.34
N ILE A 191 -12.44 15.65 -1.92
CA ILE A 191 -13.79 15.52 -2.50
C ILE A 191 -14.69 16.64 -1.98
N GLY A 192 -14.97 17.61 -2.82
CA GLY A 192 -15.82 18.76 -2.48
C GLY A 192 -17.25 18.38 -2.07
N LYS A 193 -17.91 19.25 -1.30
CA LYS A 193 -19.27 19.03 -0.78
C LYS A 193 -20.27 18.68 -1.89
N MET A 194 -20.22 19.38 -3.02
CA MET A 194 -21.13 19.14 -4.14
C MET A 194 -20.93 17.74 -4.74
N SER A 195 -19.68 17.32 -4.93
CA SER A 195 -19.36 15.95 -5.43
C SER A 195 -19.84 14.88 -4.47
N ARG A 196 -19.81 15.11 -3.15
CA ARG A 196 -20.36 14.19 -2.13
C ARG A 196 -21.87 14.05 -2.22
N ILE A 197 -22.58 15.18 -2.44
CA ILE A 197 -24.04 15.18 -2.63
C ILE A 197 -24.38 14.38 -3.89
N VAL A 198 -23.70 14.66 -5.00
CA VAL A 198 -23.91 13.92 -6.25
C VAL A 198 -23.63 12.43 -6.06
N ALA A 199 -22.54 12.08 -5.39
CA ALA A 199 -22.22 10.68 -5.08
C ALA A 199 -23.32 10.00 -4.26
N SER A 200 -23.88 10.68 -3.26
CA SER A 200 -24.96 10.15 -2.44
C SER A 200 -26.26 9.95 -3.23
N VAL A 201 -26.61 10.90 -4.10
CA VAL A 201 -27.84 10.85 -4.92
C VAL A 201 -27.73 9.84 -6.05
N VAL A 202 -26.59 9.84 -6.77
CA VAL A 202 -26.42 9.01 -7.99
C VAL A 202 -26.11 7.55 -7.64
N TYR A 203 -25.27 7.34 -6.61
CA TYR A 203 -24.80 5.98 -6.24
C TYR A 203 -25.45 5.43 -4.97
N GLY A 204 -26.35 6.20 -4.32
CA GLY A 204 -27.06 5.77 -3.11
C GLY A 204 -26.15 5.51 -1.91
N ARG A 205 -24.92 6.05 -1.90
CA ARG A 205 -23.90 5.81 -0.86
C ARG A 205 -23.27 7.09 -0.36
N SER A 206 -23.21 7.26 0.95
CA SER A 206 -22.50 8.35 1.58
C SER A 206 -20.99 8.04 1.60
N LEU A 207 -20.18 8.95 1.10
CA LEU A 207 -18.72 8.86 1.19
C LEU A 207 -18.25 9.18 2.63
N PRO A 208 -17.34 8.37 3.19
CA PRO A 208 -16.71 8.70 4.47
C PRO A 208 -16.02 10.06 4.42
N ALA A 209 -16.08 10.80 5.53
CA ALA A 209 -15.41 12.10 5.62
C ALA A 209 -13.89 11.90 5.79
N GLY A 210 -13.09 12.70 5.07
CA GLY A 210 -11.67 12.86 5.32
C GLY A 210 -11.35 14.24 5.91
N SER A 211 -10.13 14.42 6.43
CA SER A 211 -9.63 15.69 6.96
C SER A 211 -8.17 15.88 6.54
N MET A 212 -7.82 17.11 6.11
CA MET A 212 -6.43 17.47 5.80
C MET A 212 -5.56 17.45 7.07
N GLU A 213 -6.10 17.87 8.21
CA GLU A 213 -5.42 17.87 9.50
C GLU A 213 -5.07 16.44 9.93
N GLN A 214 -6.02 15.49 9.81
CA GLN A 214 -5.77 14.07 10.08
C GLN A 214 -4.77 13.47 9.09
N SER A 215 -4.83 13.88 7.81
CA SER A 215 -3.81 13.48 6.84
C SER A 215 -2.41 13.88 7.29
N VAL A 216 -2.23 15.14 7.73
CA VAL A 216 -0.96 15.63 8.25
C VAL A 216 -0.51 14.84 9.48
N GLU A 217 -1.41 14.61 10.44
CA GLU A 217 -1.13 13.86 11.66
C GLU A 217 -0.64 12.44 11.36
N TYR A 218 -1.39 11.69 10.54
CA TYR A 218 -1.05 10.31 10.22
C TYR A 218 0.22 10.19 9.37
N LEU A 219 0.43 11.08 8.40
CA LEU A 219 1.67 11.07 7.61
C LEU A 219 2.90 11.46 8.45
N LYS A 220 2.79 12.40 9.40
CA LYS A 220 3.85 12.66 10.38
C LYS A 220 4.14 11.44 11.25
N LYS A 221 3.11 10.73 11.69
CA LYS A 221 3.28 9.49 12.43
C LYS A 221 3.97 8.42 11.60
N ALA A 222 3.58 8.26 10.33
CA ALA A 222 4.24 7.36 9.40
C ALA A 222 5.74 7.66 9.24
N ILE A 223 6.10 8.95 9.07
CA ILE A 223 7.50 9.39 8.95
C ILE A 223 8.27 9.16 10.26
N THR A 224 7.64 9.36 11.41
CA THR A 224 8.28 9.07 12.70
C THR A 224 8.62 7.59 12.87
N LEU A 225 7.71 6.71 12.44
CA LEU A 225 7.89 5.26 12.51
C LEU A 225 8.86 4.73 11.44
N ASN A 226 8.85 5.34 10.26
CA ASN A 226 9.66 4.94 9.10
C ASN A 226 10.37 6.16 8.50
N PRO A 227 11.45 6.68 9.13
CA PRO A 227 12.02 7.98 8.76
C PRO A 227 12.71 8.03 7.41
N THR A 228 13.06 6.91 6.82
CA THR A 228 13.74 6.81 5.53
C THR A 228 12.81 6.55 4.35
N VAL A 229 11.51 6.32 4.59
CA VAL A 229 10.52 6.06 3.55
C VAL A 229 10.15 7.35 2.83
N ILE A 230 10.57 7.44 1.57
CA ILE A 230 10.44 8.63 0.71
C ILE A 230 8.99 9.00 0.46
N VAL A 231 8.16 8.03 0.10
CA VAL A 231 6.77 8.27 -0.31
C VAL A 231 5.94 8.93 0.80
N SER A 232 6.21 8.64 2.08
CA SER A 232 5.47 9.27 3.17
C SER A 232 5.73 10.78 3.26
N ARG A 233 6.98 11.22 2.99
CA ARG A 233 7.30 12.64 2.90
C ARG A 233 6.69 13.30 1.67
N LEU A 234 6.72 12.62 0.53
CA LEU A 234 6.12 13.11 -0.69
C LEU A 234 4.59 13.32 -0.52
N GLU A 235 3.90 12.35 0.10
CA GLU A 235 2.46 12.47 0.34
C GLU A 235 2.12 13.54 1.39
N LEU A 236 2.97 13.73 2.41
CA LEU A 236 2.81 14.84 3.36
C LEU A 236 3.04 16.20 2.67
N ALA A 237 4.03 16.30 1.78
CA ALA A 237 4.24 17.52 0.99
C ALA A 237 3.04 17.82 0.09
N ARG A 238 2.45 16.80 -0.56
CA ARG A 238 1.20 16.95 -1.33
C ARG A 238 0.02 17.41 -0.46
N THR A 239 -0.06 16.95 0.78
CA THR A 239 -1.07 17.41 1.73
C THR A 239 -0.88 18.89 2.05
N TYR A 240 0.35 19.33 2.32
CA TYR A 240 0.65 20.74 2.56
C TYR A 240 0.41 21.62 1.33
N ILE A 241 0.73 21.11 0.12
CA ILE A 241 0.37 21.81 -1.13
C ILE A 241 -1.15 22.01 -1.23
N ALA A 242 -1.94 20.97 -0.92
CA ALA A 242 -3.39 21.06 -0.92
C ALA A 242 -3.96 22.01 0.14
N MET A 243 -3.21 22.26 1.22
CA MET A 243 -3.51 23.23 2.28
C MET A 243 -2.90 24.62 2.02
N GLU A 244 -2.19 24.81 0.90
CA GLU A 244 -1.44 26.02 0.56
C GLU A 244 -0.34 26.39 1.57
N ASP A 245 0.13 25.42 2.38
CA ASP A 245 1.31 25.60 3.26
C ASP A 245 2.60 25.36 2.46
N TRP A 246 2.94 26.35 1.65
CA TRP A 246 4.10 26.30 0.75
C TRP A 246 5.44 26.14 1.45
N PRO A 247 5.70 26.82 2.64
CA PRO A 247 6.95 26.64 3.37
C PRO A 247 7.14 25.21 3.85
N ALA A 248 6.12 24.58 4.42
CA ALA A 248 6.18 23.20 4.90
C ALA A 248 6.37 22.22 3.74
N ALA A 249 5.66 22.42 2.62
CA ALA A 249 5.79 21.62 1.43
C ALA A 249 7.22 21.67 0.87
N ARG A 250 7.81 22.86 0.69
CA ARG A 250 9.18 23.05 0.19
C ARG A 250 10.22 22.37 1.08
N SER A 251 10.09 22.51 2.39
CA SER A 251 10.99 21.88 3.37
C SER A 251 11.01 20.36 3.22
N LEU A 252 9.81 19.74 3.11
CA LEU A 252 9.70 18.28 2.94
C LEU A 252 10.26 17.82 1.59
N LEU A 253 9.87 18.46 0.49
CA LEU A 253 10.32 18.09 -0.86
C LEU A 253 11.85 18.16 -0.97
N SER A 254 12.46 19.21 -0.42
CA SER A 254 13.92 19.36 -0.40
C SER A 254 14.60 18.24 0.40
N SER A 255 13.98 17.80 1.51
CA SER A 255 14.53 16.73 2.35
C SER A 255 14.56 15.35 1.70
N ILE A 256 13.74 15.13 0.68
CA ILE A 256 13.64 13.84 -0.04
C ILE A 256 14.91 13.52 -0.82
N ARG A 257 15.61 14.53 -1.32
CA ARG A 257 16.78 14.36 -2.19
C ARG A 257 17.86 13.48 -1.57
N GLU A 258 18.12 13.68 -0.26
CA GLU A 258 19.23 13.04 0.44
C GLU A 258 18.86 11.65 1.03
N LEU A 259 17.59 11.24 0.94
CA LEU A 259 17.18 9.94 1.46
C LEU A 259 17.73 8.79 0.60
N PRO A 260 18.04 7.64 1.22
CA PRO A 260 18.48 6.46 0.47
C PRO A 260 17.34 5.89 -0.39
N VAL A 261 17.70 5.31 -1.53
CA VAL A 261 16.77 4.50 -2.34
C VAL A 261 16.65 3.12 -1.69
N GLN A 262 15.47 2.77 -1.26
CA GLN A 262 15.16 1.50 -0.59
C GLN A 262 14.14 0.66 -1.37
N PHE A 263 13.39 1.30 -2.27
CA PHE A 263 12.25 0.73 -2.97
C PHE A 263 12.37 0.99 -4.47
N SER A 264 11.76 0.12 -5.27
CA SER A 264 11.88 0.14 -6.74
C SER A 264 11.37 1.45 -7.37
N ASP A 265 10.43 2.13 -6.73
CA ASP A 265 9.80 3.37 -7.18
C ASP A 265 10.37 4.64 -6.53
N ASP A 266 11.33 4.52 -5.61
CA ASP A 266 11.93 5.67 -4.92
C ASP A 266 12.60 6.67 -5.88
N ALA A 267 13.20 6.18 -6.97
CA ALA A 267 13.75 7.07 -8.00
C ALA A 267 12.68 7.94 -8.65
N THR A 268 11.51 7.34 -8.94
CA THR A 268 10.34 8.04 -9.47
C THR A 268 9.78 9.04 -8.45
N HIS A 269 9.77 8.67 -7.16
CA HIS A 269 9.33 9.58 -6.09
C HIS A 269 10.27 10.77 -5.92
N LYS A 270 11.58 10.57 -6.01
CA LYS A 270 12.56 11.67 -6.00
C LYS A 270 12.38 12.61 -7.18
N GLN A 271 12.15 12.06 -8.39
CA GLN A 271 11.85 12.87 -9.57
C GLN A 271 10.59 13.71 -9.36
N LYS A 272 9.48 13.09 -8.92
CA LYS A 272 8.22 13.79 -8.63
C LYS A 272 8.36 14.84 -7.54
N ALA A 273 9.20 14.60 -6.53
CA ALA A 273 9.49 15.61 -5.51
C ALA A 273 10.21 16.82 -6.09
N GLY A 274 11.16 16.60 -7.00
CA GLY A 274 11.85 17.68 -7.74
C GLY A 274 10.88 18.50 -8.61
N GLU A 275 10.04 17.84 -9.40
CA GLU A 275 9.01 18.48 -10.23
C GLU A 275 8.04 19.34 -9.41
N LEU A 276 7.53 18.80 -8.29
CA LEU A 276 6.66 19.55 -7.38
C LEU A 276 7.37 20.74 -6.73
N LEU A 277 8.65 20.58 -6.36
CA LEU A 277 9.43 21.66 -5.77
C LEU A 277 9.62 22.82 -6.76
N GLU A 278 9.88 22.51 -8.04
CA GLU A 278 9.96 23.51 -9.10
C GLU A 278 8.61 24.21 -9.32
N GLU A 279 7.51 23.45 -9.35
CA GLU A 279 6.16 23.99 -9.53
C GLU A 279 5.79 25.00 -8.44
N ILE A 280 6.15 24.74 -7.17
CA ILE A 280 5.79 25.59 -6.04
C ILE A 280 6.84 26.67 -5.70
N ASN A 281 7.97 26.72 -6.40
CA ASN A 281 9.04 27.70 -6.11
C ASN A 281 8.61 29.16 -6.22
N HIS A 282 7.58 29.43 -7.00
CA HIS A 282 7.06 30.78 -7.27
C HIS A 282 5.77 31.11 -6.49
N ARG A 283 5.39 30.24 -5.52
CA ARG A 283 4.16 30.40 -4.73
C ARG A 283 4.42 31.05 -3.36
#